data_2d30dfd853ef227911f927b2488345c4
#
_entry.id   2d30dfd853ef227911f927b2488345c4
#
_cell.length_a   1.000
_cell.length_b   1.000
_cell.length_c   1.000
_cell.angle_alpha   90.00
_cell.angle_beta   90.00
_cell.angle_gamma   90.00
#
_symmetry.space_group_name_H-M   'P 1'
#
loop_
_entity.id
_entity.type
_entity.pdbx_description
1 polymer ?
#
loop_
_entity_poly.entity_id
_entity_poly.type
_entity_poly.pdbx_seq_one_letter_code
_entity_poly.pdbx_strand_id
1 'polypeptide(L)'
;MVSTLVRVAPPSEVLNEVETDKPELELDAEALRREQMEKLARYVNDCFDEAYRHKQKDIQRFVNALYARRGEYTPDKLAAIREVGGSEEYARICAHKSRVLQAWLEDIFLANTEQPWTIEPTPLPSLPESVVESIKNQVSQRIAALTAQGQVISPSDAERMLQDELDMERMRQRDLAEQRAEKMAQVIADQLNEGGFREALSTFISYLTTFPGAILKGPIFRKRDQLQWENIDGKFIPQVTSKIVIQFEAPNPMNCYPAPGATTPQEGYFIEHIILTAKDLADLIGVDGYDEAAIRTILSRCNEQGGGYRWVERYYGERYYGVHNSEEDKRDAIKSQYIDVLEFHGPVSGEDLMDWGLDADLDAQRYYEATVWLIDDIVIKATLNDDPLGRRPYYKACYEEIPGQFWGFSIYDVLADVQGVANAAIRSLVIGR
;
A
#
# COMPACT_ATOMS: atom_id res chain seq x y z
N MET A 1 62.07 34.82 20.74
CA MET A 1 60.64 34.72 20.92
C MET A 1 59.99 34.67 19.52
N VAL A 2 59.63 33.49 19.08
CA VAL A 2 58.99 33.30 17.76
C VAL A 2 57.49 33.33 18.02
N SER A 3 56.83 34.36 17.48
CA SER A 3 55.36 34.50 17.53
C SER A 3 54.73 33.58 16.50
N THR A 4 54.05 32.54 16.94
CA THR A 4 53.28 31.67 16.11
C THR A 4 51.95 32.37 15.81
N LEU A 5 51.80 32.89 14.59
CA LEU A 5 50.54 33.39 14.08
C LEU A 5 49.60 32.21 13.83
N VAL A 6 48.56 32.06 14.64
CA VAL A 6 47.45 31.14 14.40
C VAL A 6 46.61 31.75 13.28
N ARG A 7 46.60 31.10 12.11
CA ARG A 7 45.74 31.47 10.99
C ARG A 7 44.36 30.83 11.24
N VAL A 8 43.39 31.67 11.50
CA VAL A 8 41.98 31.20 11.60
C VAL A 8 41.43 31.12 10.17
N ALA A 9 41.12 29.92 9.72
CA ALA A 9 40.49 29.69 8.42
C ALA A 9 39.05 30.25 8.41
N PRO A 10 38.56 30.78 7.28
CA PRO A 10 37.18 31.27 7.18
C PRO A 10 36.18 30.10 7.31
N PRO A 11 34.98 30.34 7.82
CA PRO A 11 33.96 29.29 8.06
C PRO A 11 33.62 28.42 6.85
N SER A 12 33.80 28.94 5.63
CA SER A 12 33.59 28.21 4.38
C SER A 12 34.62 27.12 4.09
N GLU A 13 35.87 27.26 4.59
CA GLU A 13 36.91 26.24 4.43
C GLU A 13 36.72 25.08 5.44
N VAL A 14 36.22 25.39 6.64
CA VAL A 14 35.95 24.39 7.68
C VAL A 14 34.70 23.53 7.30
N LEU A 15 33.70 24.11 6.61
CA LEU A 15 32.52 23.35 6.16
C LEU A 15 32.83 22.41 5.00
N ASN A 16 33.80 22.73 4.13
CA ASN A 16 34.21 21.85 3.03
C ASN A 16 35.07 20.66 3.51
N GLU A 17 35.81 20.81 4.64
CA GLU A 17 36.59 19.69 5.22
C GLU A 17 35.67 18.67 5.96
N VAL A 18 34.50 19.09 6.44
CA VAL A 18 33.56 18.20 7.16
C VAL A 18 32.68 17.38 6.20
N GLU A 19 32.52 17.80 4.92
CA GLU A 19 31.73 17.06 3.95
C GLU A 19 32.51 15.96 3.18
N THR A 20 33.82 15.86 3.31
CA THR A 20 34.64 14.94 2.53
C THR A 20 35.20 13.74 3.27
N ASP A 21 35.04 13.62 4.58
CA ASP A 21 35.46 12.45 5.35
C ASP A 21 34.27 11.56 5.76
N LYS A 22 33.60 10.95 4.79
CA LYS A 22 33.11 9.58 5.02
C LYS A 22 34.36 8.71 5.00
N PRO A 23 34.69 7.98 6.07
CA PRO A 23 35.90 7.19 6.08
C PRO A 23 35.85 6.17 4.92
N GLU A 24 36.93 6.09 4.14
CA GLU A 24 37.14 5.10 3.08
C GLU A 24 36.79 3.67 3.54
N LEU A 25 36.92 3.39 4.82
CA LEU A 25 36.56 2.16 5.51
C LEU A 25 35.03 1.84 5.46
N GLU A 26 34.14 2.83 5.47
CA GLU A 26 32.68 2.58 5.36
C GLU A 26 32.29 2.32 3.90
N LEU A 27 32.89 2.99 2.95
CA LEU A 27 32.70 2.75 1.51
C LEU A 27 33.18 1.36 1.08
N ASP A 28 34.33 0.93 1.61
CA ASP A 28 34.86 -0.41 1.36
C ASP A 28 33.99 -1.50 2.00
N ALA A 29 33.43 -1.25 3.18
CA ALA A 29 32.53 -2.20 3.85
C ALA A 29 31.17 -2.33 3.11
N GLU A 30 30.62 -1.25 2.60
CA GLU A 30 29.41 -1.29 1.77
C GLU A 30 29.64 -2.01 0.44
N ALA A 31 30.77 -1.76 -0.21
CA ALA A 31 31.14 -2.44 -1.45
C ALA A 31 31.32 -3.95 -1.24
N LEU A 32 31.99 -4.36 -0.18
CA LEU A 32 32.20 -5.76 0.18
C LEU A 32 30.88 -6.46 0.53
N ARG A 33 29.98 -5.77 1.24
CA ARG A 33 28.63 -6.27 1.53
C ARG A 33 27.83 -6.53 0.25
N ARG A 34 27.83 -5.57 -0.69
CA ARG A 34 27.13 -5.72 -1.98
C ARG A 34 27.68 -6.87 -2.81
N GLU A 35 28.97 -7.15 -2.73
CA GLU A 35 29.60 -8.26 -3.45
C GLU A 35 29.21 -9.64 -2.88
N GLN A 36 28.87 -9.70 -1.59
CA GLN A 36 28.45 -10.92 -0.89
C GLN A 36 26.94 -11.18 -0.97
N MET A 37 26.14 -10.22 -1.44
CA MET A 37 24.69 -10.39 -1.59
C MET A 37 24.34 -11.32 -2.74
N GLU A 38 23.27 -12.10 -2.55
CA GLU A 38 22.60 -12.81 -3.65
C GLU A 38 22.12 -11.85 -4.72
N LYS A 39 22.07 -12.28 -5.97
CA LYS A 39 21.68 -11.42 -7.11
C LYS A 39 20.33 -10.75 -6.89
N LEU A 40 19.32 -11.51 -6.42
CA LEU A 40 17.97 -10.99 -6.16
C LEU A 40 17.95 -9.95 -5.05
N ALA A 41 18.67 -10.19 -3.94
CA ALA A 41 18.78 -9.24 -2.84
C ALA A 41 19.43 -7.93 -3.30
N ARG A 42 20.49 -8.03 -4.11
CA ARG A 42 21.18 -6.87 -4.70
C ARG A 42 20.26 -6.08 -5.61
N TYR A 43 19.52 -6.75 -6.49
CA TYR A 43 18.57 -6.09 -7.38
C TYR A 43 17.51 -5.28 -6.61
N VAL A 44 16.91 -5.86 -5.58
CA VAL A 44 15.90 -5.18 -4.77
C VAL A 44 16.50 -4.01 -3.99
N ASN A 45 17.72 -4.16 -3.44
CA ASN A 45 18.41 -3.05 -2.79
C ASN A 45 18.73 -1.91 -3.76
N ASP A 46 19.22 -2.22 -4.97
CA ASP A 46 19.50 -1.18 -5.99
C ASP A 46 18.23 -0.42 -6.40
N CYS A 47 17.10 -1.13 -6.56
CA CYS A 47 15.80 -0.52 -6.79
C CYS A 47 15.38 0.38 -5.63
N PHE A 48 15.59 -0.07 -4.38
CA PHE A 48 15.27 0.72 -3.20
C PHE A 48 16.14 1.97 -3.09
N ASP A 49 17.45 1.86 -3.32
CA ASP A 49 18.39 2.98 -3.34
C ASP A 49 17.98 4.05 -4.36
N GLU A 50 17.57 3.64 -5.54
CA GLU A 50 17.10 4.55 -6.58
C GLU A 50 15.81 5.25 -6.19
N ALA A 51 14.80 4.49 -5.74
CA ALA A 51 13.52 5.02 -5.31
C ALA A 51 13.64 5.91 -4.08
N TYR A 52 14.49 5.55 -3.12
CA TYR A 52 14.81 6.34 -1.95
C TYR A 52 15.39 7.71 -2.32
N ARG A 53 16.44 7.73 -3.17
CA ARG A 53 17.06 8.98 -3.64
C ARG A 53 16.07 9.85 -4.42
N HIS A 54 15.21 9.24 -5.21
CA HIS A 54 14.17 9.97 -5.94
C HIS A 54 13.15 10.61 -4.97
N LYS A 55 12.69 9.86 -3.98
CA LYS A 55 11.72 10.32 -2.99
C LYS A 55 12.25 11.43 -2.06
N GLN A 56 13.57 11.51 -1.84
CA GLN A 56 14.17 12.57 -1.01
C GLN A 56 13.80 13.99 -1.52
N LYS A 57 13.51 14.14 -2.81
CA LYS A 57 13.06 15.43 -3.38
C LYS A 57 11.70 15.87 -2.81
N ASP A 58 10.85 14.91 -2.47
CA ASP A 58 9.50 15.15 -1.98
C ASP A 58 9.37 15.08 -0.46
N ILE A 59 10.36 14.48 0.23
CA ILE A 59 10.26 14.20 1.67
C ILE A 59 9.98 15.45 2.50
N GLN A 60 10.55 16.60 2.12
CA GLN A 60 10.31 17.86 2.82
C GLN A 60 8.84 18.30 2.71
N ARG A 61 8.17 17.99 1.61
CA ARG A 61 6.73 18.28 1.43
C ARG A 61 5.90 17.42 2.37
N PHE A 62 6.26 16.14 2.53
CA PHE A 62 5.60 15.23 3.49
C PHE A 62 5.75 15.73 4.93
N VAL A 63 6.98 16.10 5.32
CA VAL A 63 7.28 16.62 6.65
C VAL A 63 6.50 17.91 6.91
N ASN A 64 6.54 18.85 5.99
CA ASN A 64 5.83 20.12 6.11
C ASN A 64 4.31 19.91 6.23
N ALA A 65 3.73 19.00 5.43
CA ALA A 65 2.31 18.66 5.48
C ALA A 65 1.92 18.04 6.85
N LEU A 66 2.77 17.15 7.39
CA LEU A 66 2.54 16.53 8.70
C LEU A 66 2.55 17.58 9.83
N TYR A 67 3.56 18.47 9.86
CA TYR A 67 3.63 19.54 10.87
C TYR A 67 2.48 20.54 10.72
N ALA A 68 2.11 20.90 9.49
CA ALA A 68 0.94 21.73 9.23
C ALA A 68 -0.37 21.10 9.73
N ARG A 69 -0.51 19.77 9.57
CA ARG A 69 -1.66 19.00 10.10
C ARG A 69 -1.70 19.01 11.62
N ARG A 70 -0.55 18.98 12.29
CA ARG A 70 -0.43 19.12 13.74
C ARG A 70 -0.69 20.55 14.19
N GLY A 71 -0.47 21.54 13.35
CA GLY A 71 -0.54 22.96 13.66
C GLY A 71 0.71 23.45 14.37
N GLU A 72 1.86 22.96 13.93
CA GLU A 72 3.19 23.20 14.51
C GLU A 72 4.17 23.65 13.43
N TYR A 73 5.21 24.38 13.81
CA TYR A 73 6.35 24.64 12.95
C TYR A 73 7.24 23.41 12.84
N THR A 74 7.92 23.26 11.71
CA THR A 74 9.02 22.30 11.59
C THR A 74 10.15 22.69 12.55
N PRO A 75 10.94 21.72 13.07
CA PRO A 75 12.02 21.98 14.03
C PRO A 75 12.99 23.07 13.59
N ASP A 76 13.43 23.03 12.32
CA ASP A 76 14.34 24.01 11.75
C ASP A 76 13.73 25.42 11.76
N LYS A 77 12.46 25.53 11.40
CA LYS A 77 11.75 26.81 11.39
C LYS A 77 11.49 27.32 12.79
N LEU A 78 11.22 26.42 13.74
CA LEU A 78 11.06 26.76 15.15
C LEU A 78 12.37 27.26 15.77
N ALA A 79 13.49 26.59 15.46
CA ALA A 79 14.83 27.02 15.89
C ALA A 79 15.15 28.43 15.36
N ALA A 80 14.94 28.69 14.08
CA ALA A 80 15.16 30.00 13.48
C ALA A 80 14.25 31.09 14.09
N ILE A 81 12.99 30.78 14.47
CA ILE A 81 12.11 31.73 15.16
C ILE A 81 12.64 32.04 16.56
N ARG A 82 13.13 31.05 17.29
CA ARG A 82 13.71 31.21 18.64
C ARG A 82 14.99 32.05 18.63
N GLU A 83 15.83 31.84 17.61
CA GLU A 83 17.10 32.60 17.47
C GLU A 83 16.85 34.09 17.34
N VAL A 84 15.81 34.51 16.63
CA VAL A 84 15.43 35.92 16.50
C VAL A 84 14.51 36.44 17.61
N GLY A 85 14.20 35.62 18.63
CA GLY A 85 13.30 35.98 19.72
C GLY A 85 11.84 36.18 19.27
N GLY A 86 11.43 35.50 18.19
CA GLY A 86 10.09 35.59 17.62
C GLY A 86 9.04 34.79 18.38
N SER A 87 7.76 35.12 18.21
CA SER A 87 6.64 34.37 18.78
C SER A 87 6.48 33.01 18.08
N GLU A 88 6.27 31.95 18.87
CA GLU A 88 6.04 30.58 18.40
C GLU A 88 4.57 30.29 18.03
N GLU A 89 3.68 31.28 18.10
CA GLU A 89 2.27 31.14 17.76
C GLU A 89 2.08 30.69 16.31
N TYR A 90 1.23 29.68 16.10
CA TYR A 90 0.93 29.07 14.81
C TYR A 90 -0.55 29.22 14.45
N ALA A 91 -0.85 29.79 13.29
CA ALA A 91 -2.21 29.84 12.76
C ALA A 91 -2.60 28.46 12.23
N ARG A 92 -3.56 27.79 12.87
CA ARG A 92 -3.94 26.40 12.56
C ARG A 92 -4.89 26.26 11.36
N ILE A 93 -4.69 27.04 10.29
CA ILE A 93 -5.57 27.05 9.12
C ILE A 93 -5.56 25.71 8.39
N CYS A 94 -4.38 25.22 8.00
CA CYS A 94 -4.23 23.94 7.32
C CYS A 94 -4.75 22.78 8.17
N ALA A 95 -4.42 22.77 9.46
CA ALA A 95 -4.89 21.75 10.40
C ALA A 95 -6.42 21.68 10.47
N HIS A 96 -7.08 22.84 10.50
CA HIS A 96 -8.54 22.91 10.53
C HIS A 96 -9.16 22.44 9.22
N LYS A 97 -8.65 22.92 8.07
CA LYS A 97 -9.17 22.54 6.75
C LYS A 97 -8.99 21.05 6.48
N SER A 98 -7.85 20.46 6.83
CA SER A 98 -7.61 19.03 6.69
C SER A 98 -8.59 18.19 7.53
N ARG A 99 -8.87 18.60 8.77
CA ARG A 99 -9.83 17.90 9.64
C ARG A 99 -11.26 17.98 9.11
N VAL A 100 -11.67 19.15 8.62
CA VAL A 100 -13.00 19.34 8.01
C VAL A 100 -13.17 18.45 6.78
N LEU A 101 -12.16 18.43 5.90
CA LEU A 101 -12.21 17.58 4.70
C LEU A 101 -12.21 16.08 5.09
N GLN A 102 -11.41 15.69 6.08
CA GLN A 102 -11.43 14.32 6.58
C GLN A 102 -12.83 13.93 7.08
N ALA A 103 -13.46 14.76 7.91
CA ALA A 103 -14.79 14.50 8.41
C ALA A 103 -15.85 14.40 7.30
N TRP A 104 -15.75 15.22 6.25
CA TRP A 104 -16.66 15.13 5.10
C TRP A 104 -16.46 13.84 4.29
N LEU A 105 -15.22 13.43 4.06
CA LEU A 105 -14.94 12.19 3.34
C LEU A 105 -15.37 10.96 4.18
N GLU A 106 -15.13 10.99 5.48
CA GLU A 106 -15.60 9.93 6.39
C GLU A 106 -17.13 9.87 6.43
N ASP A 107 -17.82 11.01 6.41
CA ASP A 107 -19.28 11.06 6.35
C ASP A 107 -19.81 10.48 5.04
N ILE A 108 -19.19 10.79 3.92
CA ILE A 108 -19.59 10.28 2.59
C ILE A 108 -19.35 8.77 2.47
N PHE A 109 -18.18 8.29 2.89
CA PHE A 109 -17.75 6.92 2.60
C PHE A 109 -17.98 5.94 3.76
N LEU A 110 -18.03 6.42 5.01
CA LEU A 110 -18.08 5.56 6.19
C LEU A 110 -19.36 5.71 7.03
N ALA A 111 -20.08 6.84 6.95
CA ALA A 111 -21.26 7.05 7.78
C ALA A 111 -22.48 6.26 7.29
N ASN A 112 -22.60 6.03 5.99
CA ASN A 112 -23.71 5.29 5.44
C ASN A 112 -23.55 3.80 5.70
N THR A 113 -24.65 3.16 6.11
CA THR A 113 -24.74 1.69 6.26
C THR A 113 -24.80 1.02 4.89
N GLU A 114 -25.27 1.77 3.88
CA GLU A 114 -25.30 1.33 2.49
C GLU A 114 -23.95 1.54 1.85
N GLN A 115 -23.49 0.54 1.11
CA GLN A 115 -22.20 0.60 0.44
C GLN A 115 -22.26 1.62 -0.71
N PRO A 116 -21.20 2.41 -0.95
CA PRO A 116 -21.16 3.40 -2.02
C PRO A 116 -20.97 2.79 -3.42
N TRP A 117 -21.22 1.49 -3.57
CA TRP A 117 -21.11 0.75 -4.83
C TRP A 117 -22.23 -0.29 -4.93
N THR A 118 -22.59 -0.63 -6.16
CA THR A 118 -23.52 -1.70 -6.49
C THR A 118 -22.95 -2.58 -7.58
N ILE A 119 -23.39 -3.83 -7.61
CA ILE A 119 -23.03 -4.77 -8.68
C ILE A 119 -24.25 -4.96 -9.55
N GLU A 120 -24.12 -4.59 -10.81
CA GLU A 120 -25.14 -4.81 -11.81
C GLU A 120 -24.75 -5.98 -12.72
N PRO A 121 -25.71 -6.81 -13.12
CA PRO A 121 -25.44 -7.88 -14.07
C PRO A 121 -25.02 -7.28 -15.41
N THR A 122 -24.01 -7.86 -16.03
CA THR A 122 -23.63 -7.49 -17.40
C THR A 122 -24.78 -7.87 -18.34
N PRO A 123 -25.29 -6.96 -19.18
CA PRO A 123 -26.33 -7.27 -20.13
C PRO A 123 -25.90 -8.43 -21.05
N LEU A 124 -26.64 -9.53 -21.06
CA LEU A 124 -26.37 -10.62 -22.00
C LEU A 124 -26.76 -10.13 -23.40
N PRO A 125 -25.83 -9.96 -24.35
CA PRO A 125 -26.15 -9.38 -25.66
C PRO A 125 -27.09 -10.27 -26.51
N SER A 126 -27.06 -11.60 -26.28
CA SER A 126 -27.91 -12.57 -26.93
C SER A 126 -27.97 -13.87 -26.13
N LEU A 127 -29.08 -14.61 -26.24
CA LEU A 127 -29.15 -15.96 -25.71
C LEU A 127 -28.14 -16.86 -26.42
N PRO A 128 -27.42 -17.77 -25.71
CA PRO A 128 -26.60 -18.78 -26.37
C PRO A 128 -27.36 -19.58 -27.43
N GLU A 129 -26.72 -19.89 -28.57
CA GLU A 129 -27.36 -20.62 -29.66
C GLU A 129 -27.98 -21.95 -29.19
N SER A 130 -27.32 -22.66 -28.28
CA SER A 130 -27.84 -23.92 -27.71
C SER A 130 -29.19 -23.74 -26.98
N VAL A 131 -29.36 -22.59 -26.29
CA VAL A 131 -30.61 -22.26 -25.60
C VAL A 131 -31.70 -21.91 -26.61
N VAL A 132 -31.34 -21.13 -27.63
CA VAL A 132 -32.29 -20.78 -28.73
C VAL A 132 -32.74 -22.01 -29.48
N GLU A 133 -31.87 -22.96 -29.80
CA GLU A 133 -32.25 -24.25 -30.43
C GLU A 133 -33.11 -25.09 -29.52
N SER A 134 -32.83 -25.15 -28.25
CA SER A 134 -33.67 -25.88 -27.27
C SER A 134 -35.10 -25.31 -27.23
N ILE A 135 -35.22 -23.98 -27.20
CA ILE A 135 -36.53 -23.30 -27.21
C ILE A 135 -37.27 -23.57 -28.54
N LYS A 136 -36.59 -23.48 -29.69
CA LYS A 136 -37.18 -23.81 -30.99
C LYS A 136 -37.70 -25.23 -31.00
N ASN A 137 -36.94 -26.18 -30.47
CA ASN A 137 -37.39 -27.59 -30.41
C ASN A 137 -38.58 -27.79 -29.48
N GLN A 138 -38.61 -27.12 -28.32
CA GLN A 138 -39.74 -27.16 -27.39
C GLN A 138 -41.01 -26.56 -28.00
N VAL A 139 -40.88 -25.37 -28.63
CA VAL A 139 -42.02 -24.72 -29.31
C VAL A 139 -42.54 -25.60 -30.47
N SER A 140 -41.64 -26.21 -31.27
CA SER A 140 -42.00 -27.11 -32.35
C SER A 140 -42.78 -28.34 -31.84
N GLN A 141 -42.33 -28.95 -30.74
CA GLN A 141 -43.03 -30.08 -30.09
C GLN A 141 -44.42 -29.66 -29.57
N ARG A 142 -44.50 -28.45 -28.97
CA ARG A 142 -45.78 -27.91 -28.47
C ARG A 142 -46.76 -27.63 -29.59
N ILE A 143 -46.30 -27.07 -30.72
CA ILE A 143 -47.09 -26.85 -31.93
C ILE A 143 -47.60 -28.20 -32.50
N ALA A 144 -46.72 -29.20 -32.60
CA ALA A 144 -47.09 -30.54 -33.07
C ALA A 144 -48.17 -31.19 -32.17
N ALA A 145 -48.06 -31.05 -30.85
CA ALA A 145 -49.07 -31.56 -29.90
C ALA A 145 -50.41 -30.86 -30.02
N LEU A 146 -50.41 -29.53 -30.20
CA LEU A 146 -51.69 -28.77 -30.42
C LEU A 146 -52.33 -29.10 -31.75
N THR A 147 -51.55 -29.30 -32.80
CA THR A 147 -52.03 -29.71 -34.11
C THR A 147 -52.67 -31.13 -34.08
N ALA A 148 -52.09 -32.05 -33.30
CA ALA A 148 -52.64 -33.40 -33.06
C ALA A 148 -53.96 -33.35 -32.28
N GLN A 149 -54.26 -32.31 -31.53
CA GLN A 149 -55.49 -32.04 -30.82
C GLN A 149 -56.53 -31.33 -31.69
N GLY A 150 -56.23 -31.11 -33.00
CA GLY A 150 -57.18 -30.52 -33.97
C GLY A 150 -57.18 -28.98 -33.98
N GLN A 151 -56.26 -28.33 -33.34
CA GLN A 151 -56.12 -26.89 -33.44
C GLN A 151 -55.26 -26.51 -34.66
N VAL A 152 -55.80 -25.60 -35.50
CA VAL A 152 -55.06 -25.05 -36.64
C VAL A 152 -54.23 -23.80 -36.13
N ILE A 153 -52.95 -23.93 -36.11
CA ILE A 153 -52.04 -22.82 -35.69
C ILE A 153 -51.58 -22.10 -36.96
N SER A 154 -51.78 -20.80 -37.02
CA SER A 154 -51.27 -19.99 -38.13
C SER A 154 -49.74 -19.78 -37.99
N PRO A 155 -49.02 -19.56 -39.11
CA PRO A 155 -47.57 -19.24 -39.03
C PRO A 155 -47.25 -18.02 -38.12
N SER A 156 -48.12 -17.02 -38.11
CA SER A 156 -48.01 -15.84 -37.27
C SER A 156 -48.16 -16.14 -35.76
N ASP A 157 -49.00 -17.13 -35.41
CA ASP A 157 -49.19 -17.55 -34.03
C ASP A 157 -47.99 -18.39 -33.56
N ALA A 158 -47.40 -19.20 -34.45
CA ALA A 158 -46.19 -19.96 -34.18
C ALA A 158 -44.98 -19.04 -33.93
N GLU A 159 -44.83 -17.98 -34.72
CA GLU A 159 -43.79 -16.97 -34.51
C GLU A 159 -43.99 -16.22 -33.20
N ARG A 160 -45.21 -15.84 -32.84
CA ARG A 160 -45.50 -15.22 -31.53
C ARG A 160 -45.14 -16.14 -30.38
N MET A 161 -45.55 -17.39 -30.42
CA MET A 161 -45.22 -18.37 -29.39
C MET A 161 -43.70 -18.52 -29.21
N LEU A 162 -42.93 -18.49 -30.31
CA LEU A 162 -41.47 -18.54 -30.25
C LEU A 162 -40.89 -17.27 -29.64
N GLN A 163 -41.38 -16.10 -30.04
CA GLN A 163 -40.92 -14.82 -29.48
C GLN A 163 -41.26 -14.69 -27.98
N ASP A 164 -42.47 -15.05 -27.59
CA ASP A 164 -42.90 -15.03 -26.19
C ASP A 164 -42.04 -15.94 -25.32
N GLU A 165 -41.68 -17.14 -25.81
CA GLU A 165 -40.83 -18.08 -25.07
C GLU A 165 -39.37 -17.60 -25.01
N LEU A 166 -38.85 -16.99 -26.08
CA LEU A 166 -37.55 -16.38 -26.10
C LEU A 166 -37.46 -15.18 -25.14
N ASP A 167 -38.50 -14.36 -25.08
CA ASP A 167 -38.55 -13.20 -24.19
C ASP A 167 -38.73 -13.64 -22.73
N MET A 168 -39.49 -14.66 -22.43
CA MET A 168 -39.58 -15.26 -21.11
C MET A 168 -38.24 -15.82 -20.64
N GLU A 169 -37.51 -16.53 -21.53
CA GLU A 169 -36.19 -17.03 -21.16
C GLU A 169 -35.14 -15.90 -20.98
N ARG A 170 -35.22 -14.83 -21.78
CA ARG A 170 -34.39 -13.62 -21.56
C ARG A 170 -34.67 -13.00 -20.20
N MET A 171 -35.94 -12.83 -19.82
CA MET A 171 -36.33 -12.34 -18.50
C MET A 171 -35.78 -13.23 -17.39
N ARG A 172 -35.96 -14.56 -17.53
CA ARG A 172 -35.46 -15.53 -16.55
C ARG A 172 -33.95 -15.50 -16.40
N GLN A 173 -33.21 -15.40 -17.52
CA GLN A 173 -31.75 -15.26 -17.48
C GLN A 173 -31.32 -13.95 -16.80
N ARG A 174 -32.07 -12.87 -17.03
CA ARG A 174 -31.84 -11.58 -16.38
C ARG A 174 -32.07 -11.68 -14.86
N ASP A 175 -33.21 -12.24 -14.44
CA ASP A 175 -33.51 -12.42 -13.01
C ASP A 175 -32.48 -13.29 -12.31
N LEU A 176 -31.99 -14.35 -12.96
CA LEU A 176 -30.90 -15.18 -12.45
C LEU A 176 -29.60 -14.41 -12.35
N ALA A 177 -29.29 -13.55 -13.31
CA ALA A 177 -28.10 -12.71 -13.29
C ALA A 177 -28.18 -11.66 -12.17
N GLU A 178 -29.35 -11.05 -11.96
CA GLU A 178 -29.59 -10.11 -10.86
C GLU A 178 -29.42 -10.79 -9.49
N GLN A 179 -30.04 -11.99 -9.30
CA GLN A 179 -29.85 -12.76 -8.04
C GLN A 179 -28.41 -13.16 -7.80
N ARG A 180 -27.63 -13.48 -8.84
CA ARG A 180 -26.20 -13.78 -8.73
C ARG A 180 -25.39 -12.52 -8.37
N ALA A 181 -25.74 -11.38 -8.97
CA ALA A 181 -25.11 -10.10 -8.66
C ALA A 181 -25.38 -9.69 -7.20
N GLU A 182 -26.60 -9.85 -6.70
CA GLU A 182 -26.93 -9.61 -5.28
C GLU A 182 -26.14 -10.51 -4.33
N LYS A 183 -26.09 -11.81 -4.62
CA LYS A 183 -25.27 -12.74 -3.80
C LYS A 183 -23.79 -12.38 -3.82
N MET A 184 -23.28 -11.99 -4.99
CA MET A 184 -21.91 -11.54 -5.14
C MET A 184 -21.65 -10.27 -4.30
N ALA A 185 -22.57 -9.31 -4.35
CA ALA A 185 -22.50 -8.10 -3.54
C ALA A 185 -22.47 -8.41 -2.04
N GLN A 186 -23.30 -9.35 -1.56
CA GLN A 186 -23.31 -9.78 -0.17
C GLN A 186 -21.96 -10.41 0.24
N VAL A 187 -21.43 -11.34 -0.57
CA VAL A 187 -20.13 -11.99 -0.27
C VAL A 187 -18.99 -10.97 -0.23
N ILE A 188 -18.97 -10.03 -1.18
CA ILE A 188 -17.95 -8.97 -1.18
C ILE A 188 -18.12 -8.08 0.05
N ALA A 189 -19.34 -7.73 0.43
CA ALA A 189 -19.61 -6.95 1.63
C ALA A 189 -19.08 -7.62 2.90
N ASP A 190 -19.34 -8.92 3.05
CA ASP A 190 -18.88 -9.71 4.19
C ASP A 190 -17.33 -9.77 4.21
N GLN A 191 -16.70 -10.00 3.06
CA GLN A 191 -15.25 -10.02 2.94
C GLN A 191 -14.60 -8.66 3.25
N LEU A 192 -15.21 -7.55 2.82
CA LEU A 192 -14.73 -6.20 3.14
C LEU A 192 -14.84 -5.92 4.66
N ASN A 193 -15.94 -6.33 5.29
CA ASN A 193 -16.15 -6.15 6.72
C ASN A 193 -15.18 -7.01 7.55
N GLU A 194 -15.03 -8.31 7.21
CA GLU A 194 -14.08 -9.21 7.88
C GLU A 194 -12.63 -8.79 7.65
N GLY A 195 -12.32 -8.23 6.48
CA GLY A 195 -10.99 -7.81 6.07
C GLY A 195 -10.51 -6.47 6.62
N GLY A 196 -11.34 -5.78 7.42
CA GLY A 196 -10.97 -4.49 8.01
C GLY A 196 -10.91 -3.33 7.00
N PHE A 197 -11.62 -3.44 5.88
CA PHE A 197 -11.62 -2.40 4.82
C PHE A 197 -12.04 -1.04 5.36
N ARG A 198 -13.02 -1.00 6.27
CA ARG A 198 -13.53 0.26 6.86
C ARG A 198 -12.44 0.99 7.65
N GLU A 199 -11.65 0.27 8.42
CA GLU A 199 -10.54 0.84 9.20
C GLU A 199 -9.39 1.30 8.29
N ALA A 200 -9.06 0.47 7.28
CA ALA A 200 -8.08 0.83 6.27
C ALA A 200 -8.49 2.08 5.49
N LEU A 201 -9.77 2.19 5.11
CA LEU A 201 -10.31 3.35 4.39
C LEU A 201 -10.30 4.62 5.27
N SER A 202 -10.63 4.53 6.56
CA SER A 202 -10.52 5.67 7.48
C SER A 202 -9.07 6.17 7.60
N THR A 203 -8.11 5.25 7.72
CA THR A 203 -6.69 5.57 7.75
C THR A 203 -6.23 6.17 6.41
N PHE A 204 -6.68 5.61 5.29
CA PHE A 204 -6.41 6.13 3.96
C PHE A 204 -6.93 7.56 3.78
N ILE A 205 -8.16 7.86 4.22
CA ILE A 205 -8.75 9.21 4.19
C ILE A 205 -7.93 10.18 5.05
N SER A 206 -7.46 9.74 6.21
CA SER A 206 -6.57 10.54 7.07
C SER A 206 -5.26 10.88 6.36
N TYR A 207 -4.66 9.93 5.66
CA TYR A 207 -3.45 10.16 4.86
C TYR A 207 -3.71 11.04 3.65
N LEU A 208 -4.80 10.82 2.92
CA LEU A 208 -5.21 11.62 1.77
C LEU A 208 -5.38 13.10 2.10
N THR A 209 -5.92 13.40 3.27
CA THR A 209 -6.13 14.78 3.75
C THR A 209 -4.88 15.40 4.40
N THR A 210 -3.81 14.63 4.56
CA THR A 210 -2.57 15.07 5.20
C THR A 210 -1.41 15.14 4.21
N PHE A 211 -1.14 14.06 3.49
CA PHE A 211 0.04 13.89 2.64
C PHE A 211 -0.24 14.22 1.17
N PRO A 212 0.81 14.38 0.34
CA PRO A 212 0.69 14.57 -1.10
C PRO A 212 0.00 13.44 -1.86
N GLY A 213 -0.18 12.29 -1.20
CA GLY A 213 -0.90 11.14 -1.72
C GLY A 213 -1.13 10.12 -0.62
N ALA A 214 -2.14 9.29 -0.80
CA ALA A 214 -2.46 8.16 0.05
C ALA A 214 -2.49 6.87 -0.76
N ILE A 215 -2.21 5.76 -0.10
CA ILE A 215 -2.14 4.43 -0.71
C ILE A 215 -3.02 3.51 0.11
N LEU A 216 -3.85 2.73 -0.60
CA LEU A 216 -4.62 1.63 -0.06
C LEU A 216 -4.03 0.33 -0.60
N LYS A 217 -3.78 -0.63 0.29
CA LYS A 217 -3.25 -1.95 -0.03
C LYS A 217 -4.33 -3.00 0.21
N GLY A 218 -4.56 -3.84 -0.78
CA GLY A 218 -5.50 -4.97 -0.70
C GLY A 218 -6.17 -5.27 -2.03
N PRO A 219 -6.81 -6.45 -2.13
CA PRO A 219 -6.90 -7.50 -1.12
C PRO A 219 -5.55 -8.21 -0.89
N ILE A 220 -5.24 -8.49 0.38
CA ILE A 220 -4.07 -9.30 0.77
C ILE A 220 -4.59 -10.55 1.45
N PHE A 221 -4.04 -11.70 1.10
CA PHE A 221 -4.40 -12.96 1.74
C PHE A 221 -3.47 -13.22 2.93
N ARG A 222 -4.05 -13.30 4.13
CA ARG A 222 -3.32 -13.64 5.35
C ARG A 222 -3.95 -14.82 6.06
N LYS A 223 -3.10 -15.70 6.61
CA LYS A 223 -3.53 -16.78 7.49
C LYS A 223 -3.78 -16.20 8.88
N ARG A 224 -5.01 -16.31 9.37
CA ARG A 224 -5.38 -15.92 10.74
C ARG A 224 -5.89 -17.12 11.51
N ASP A 225 -5.44 -17.24 12.73
CA ASP A 225 -5.98 -18.21 13.66
C ASP A 225 -7.27 -17.63 14.26
N GLN A 226 -8.36 -18.38 14.11
CA GLN A 226 -9.66 -18.07 14.68
C GLN A 226 -10.06 -19.11 15.70
N LEU A 227 -10.62 -18.65 16.80
CA LEU A 227 -11.21 -19.52 17.81
C LEU A 227 -12.61 -19.95 17.33
N GLN A 228 -12.77 -21.20 16.97
CA GLN A 228 -14.07 -21.80 16.68
C GLN A 228 -14.54 -22.65 17.86
N TRP A 229 -15.82 -22.54 18.21
CA TRP A 229 -16.43 -23.35 19.23
C TRP A 229 -17.06 -24.58 18.58
N GLU A 230 -16.46 -25.74 18.77
CA GLU A 230 -16.97 -27.01 18.26
C GLU A 230 -17.81 -27.70 19.34
N ASN A 231 -19.00 -28.19 18.96
CA ASN A 231 -19.85 -28.92 19.87
C ASN A 231 -19.48 -30.41 19.79
N ILE A 232 -18.71 -30.90 20.75
CA ILE A 232 -18.32 -32.29 20.88
C ILE A 232 -19.08 -32.84 22.09
N ASP A 233 -19.94 -33.83 21.87
CA ASP A 233 -20.75 -34.49 22.91
C ASP A 233 -21.56 -33.52 23.81
N GLY A 234 -22.13 -32.46 23.25
CA GLY A 234 -22.91 -31.48 23.97
C GLY A 234 -22.08 -30.47 24.78
N LYS A 235 -20.75 -30.46 24.63
CA LYS A 235 -19.86 -29.48 25.23
C LYS A 235 -19.24 -28.63 24.14
N PHE A 236 -19.27 -27.32 24.29
CA PHE A 236 -18.57 -26.39 23.40
C PHE A 236 -17.10 -26.33 23.81
N ILE A 237 -16.22 -26.85 22.95
CA ILE A 237 -14.77 -26.84 23.15
C ILE A 237 -14.17 -25.82 22.17
N PRO A 238 -13.35 -24.87 22.66
CA PRO A 238 -12.66 -23.93 21.79
C PRO A 238 -11.57 -24.66 20.98
N GLN A 239 -11.65 -24.57 19.65
CA GLN A 239 -10.59 -25.03 18.74
C GLN A 239 -9.99 -23.85 18.01
N VAL A 240 -8.68 -23.82 17.88
CA VAL A 240 -7.98 -22.86 17.05
C VAL A 240 -7.91 -23.40 15.63
N THR A 241 -8.60 -22.73 14.71
CA THR A 241 -8.61 -23.10 13.29
C THR A 241 -7.98 -21.98 12.49
N SER A 242 -7.01 -22.31 11.65
CA SER A 242 -6.40 -21.32 10.74
C SER A 242 -7.28 -21.13 9.51
N LYS A 243 -7.67 -19.89 9.24
CA LYS A 243 -8.44 -19.49 8.05
C LYS A 243 -7.66 -18.46 7.24
N ILE A 244 -7.67 -18.60 5.93
CA ILE A 244 -7.20 -17.53 5.03
C ILE A 244 -8.26 -16.45 4.98
N VAL A 245 -7.90 -15.24 5.36
CA VAL A 245 -8.77 -14.07 5.33
C VAL A 245 -8.19 -13.03 4.39
N ILE A 246 -9.09 -12.31 3.71
CA ILE A 246 -8.74 -11.13 2.94
C ILE A 246 -8.53 -9.98 3.91
N GLN A 247 -7.48 -9.20 3.73
CA GLN A 247 -7.18 -8.05 4.57
C GLN A 247 -6.91 -6.81 3.71
N PHE A 248 -7.27 -5.65 4.24
CA PHE A 248 -6.98 -4.34 3.65
C PHE A 248 -6.17 -3.52 4.65
N GLU A 249 -5.22 -2.76 4.13
CA GLU A 249 -4.33 -1.90 4.91
C GLU A 249 -4.15 -0.56 4.20
N ALA A 250 -3.84 0.49 4.95
CA ALA A 250 -3.40 1.76 4.41
C ALA A 250 -1.94 1.99 4.84
N PRO A 251 -0.97 1.65 4.01
CA PRO A 251 0.44 1.88 4.32
C PRO A 251 0.73 3.36 4.46
N ASN A 252 1.66 3.69 5.39
CA ASN A 252 2.09 5.07 5.55
C ASN A 252 2.78 5.55 4.26
N PRO A 253 2.30 6.63 3.61
CA PRO A 253 2.91 7.12 2.37
C PRO A 253 4.40 7.48 2.51
N MET A 254 4.86 7.80 3.73
CA MET A 254 6.27 8.03 3.97
C MET A 254 7.13 6.77 3.78
N ASN A 255 6.55 5.59 3.97
CA ASN A 255 7.20 4.29 3.82
C ASN A 255 7.03 3.65 2.43
N CYS A 256 6.41 4.36 1.48
CA CYS A 256 6.13 3.87 0.15
C CYS A 256 7.08 4.48 -0.88
N TYR A 257 7.68 3.65 -1.72
CA TYR A 257 8.73 3.99 -2.67
C TYR A 257 8.35 3.53 -4.07
N PRO A 258 7.71 4.40 -4.85
CA PRO A 258 7.46 4.12 -6.26
C PRO A 258 8.76 4.20 -7.08
N ALA A 259 8.80 3.48 -8.19
CA ALA A 259 9.86 3.59 -9.17
C ALA A 259 9.98 5.04 -9.69
N PRO A 260 11.19 5.54 -9.97
CA PRO A 260 11.37 6.85 -10.59
C PRO A 260 10.61 6.96 -11.92
N GLY A 261 9.83 8.03 -12.06
CA GLY A 261 9.02 8.28 -13.25
C GLY A 261 7.68 7.53 -13.30
N ALA A 262 7.38 6.64 -12.37
CA ALA A 262 6.06 6.03 -12.27
C ALA A 262 5.01 7.08 -11.87
N THR A 263 3.81 6.95 -12.41
CA THR A 263 2.64 7.77 -12.07
C THR A 263 1.64 7.00 -11.22
N THR A 264 1.64 5.69 -11.33
CA THR A 264 0.77 4.78 -10.58
C THR A 264 1.58 3.66 -9.93
N PRO A 265 1.06 2.99 -8.89
CA PRO A 265 1.74 1.84 -8.28
C PRO A 265 1.89 0.63 -9.22
N GLN A 266 1.22 0.65 -10.36
CA GLN A 266 1.25 -0.43 -11.36
C GLN A 266 2.42 -0.30 -12.35
N GLU A 267 3.10 0.86 -12.37
CA GLU A 267 4.21 1.14 -13.28
C GLU A 267 5.56 0.90 -12.61
N GLY A 268 6.54 0.40 -13.39
CA GLY A 268 7.88 0.12 -12.91
C GLY A 268 7.87 -0.90 -11.77
N TYR A 269 8.41 -0.53 -10.62
CA TYR A 269 8.33 -1.29 -9.37
C TYR A 269 7.73 -0.44 -8.25
N PHE A 270 7.28 -1.09 -7.19
CA PHE A 270 6.77 -0.44 -5.99
C PHE A 270 7.31 -1.13 -4.76
N ILE A 271 7.89 -0.37 -3.82
CA ILE A 271 8.48 -0.91 -2.60
C ILE A 271 7.78 -0.29 -1.39
N GLU A 272 7.39 -1.14 -0.46
CA GLU A 272 6.89 -0.75 0.85
C GLU A 272 7.91 -1.11 1.92
N HIS A 273 8.28 -0.16 2.76
CA HIS A 273 9.06 -0.39 3.96
C HIS A 273 8.12 -0.75 5.11
N ILE A 274 8.14 -2.00 5.52
CA ILE A 274 7.32 -2.55 6.60
C ILE A 274 8.18 -2.69 7.84
N ILE A 275 7.57 -2.49 9.00
CA ILE A 275 8.21 -2.65 10.30
C ILE A 275 7.52 -3.81 11.02
N LEU A 276 8.27 -4.88 11.27
CA LEU A 276 7.79 -6.07 11.96
C LEU A 276 8.44 -6.21 13.35
N THR A 277 7.76 -6.92 14.25
CA THR A 277 8.40 -7.38 15.48
C THR A 277 9.06 -8.76 15.24
N ALA A 278 10.00 -9.14 16.11
CA ALA A 278 10.61 -10.46 16.05
C ALA A 278 9.56 -11.60 16.17
N LYS A 279 8.46 -11.35 16.87
CA LYS A 279 7.32 -12.29 16.94
C LYS A 279 6.61 -12.41 15.60
N ASP A 280 6.27 -11.28 14.96
CA ASP A 280 5.59 -11.29 13.66
C ASP A 280 6.43 -12.00 12.61
N LEU A 281 7.75 -11.83 12.64
CA LEU A 281 8.68 -12.55 11.77
C LEU A 281 8.73 -14.05 12.09
N ALA A 282 8.72 -14.44 13.37
CA ALA A 282 8.70 -15.84 13.77
C ALA A 282 7.39 -16.54 13.38
N ASP A 283 6.26 -15.84 13.42
CA ASP A 283 4.94 -16.35 13.02
C ASP A 283 4.85 -16.67 11.51
N LEU A 284 5.80 -16.18 10.70
CA LEU A 284 5.93 -16.51 9.27
C LEU A 284 6.66 -17.85 9.02
N ILE A 285 7.28 -18.46 10.03
CA ILE A 285 7.93 -19.77 9.92
C ILE A 285 6.86 -20.84 9.63
N GLY A 286 7.07 -21.61 8.57
CA GLY A 286 6.12 -22.64 8.11
C GLY A 286 4.94 -22.10 7.30
N VAL A 287 4.96 -20.83 6.92
CA VAL A 287 4.02 -20.28 5.94
C VAL A 287 4.58 -20.48 4.53
N ASP A 288 3.76 -20.99 3.61
CA ASP A 288 4.16 -21.24 2.23
C ASP A 288 4.70 -19.98 1.56
N GLY A 289 5.79 -20.12 0.81
CA GLY A 289 6.46 -19.04 0.10
C GLY A 289 7.51 -18.28 0.90
N TYR A 290 7.67 -18.56 2.21
CA TYR A 290 8.74 -17.99 3.04
C TYR A 290 9.88 -18.97 3.28
N ASP A 291 11.12 -18.49 3.20
CA ASP A 291 12.31 -19.28 3.55
C ASP A 291 12.51 -19.31 5.07
N GLU A 292 12.26 -20.47 5.66
CA GLU A 292 12.40 -20.71 7.09
C GLU A 292 13.85 -20.55 7.57
N ALA A 293 14.84 -20.98 6.77
CA ALA A 293 16.26 -20.90 7.15
C ALA A 293 16.72 -19.44 7.18
N ALA A 294 16.30 -18.66 6.20
CA ALA A 294 16.54 -17.22 6.15
C ALA A 294 15.93 -16.48 7.36
N ILE A 295 14.67 -16.77 7.69
CA ILE A 295 14.00 -16.17 8.86
C ILE A 295 14.73 -16.51 10.16
N ARG A 296 15.12 -17.79 10.36
CA ARG A 296 15.88 -18.20 11.56
C ARG A 296 17.23 -17.51 11.67
N THR A 297 17.92 -17.28 10.56
CA THR A 297 19.18 -16.56 10.51
C THR A 297 19.00 -15.11 10.96
N ILE A 298 17.95 -14.43 10.47
CA ILE A 298 17.65 -13.04 10.86
C ILE A 298 17.27 -12.96 12.35
N LEU A 299 16.43 -13.89 12.85
CA LEU A 299 16.08 -13.93 14.28
C LEU A 299 17.31 -14.10 15.16
N SER A 300 18.31 -14.89 14.73
CA SER A 300 19.58 -15.02 15.44
C SER A 300 20.35 -13.72 15.44
N ARG A 301 20.45 -13.01 14.29
CA ARG A 301 21.06 -11.67 14.21
C ARG A 301 20.36 -10.66 15.11
N CYS A 302 19.01 -10.68 15.17
CA CYS A 302 18.23 -9.81 16.06
C CYS A 302 18.56 -10.04 17.53
N ASN A 303 18.69 -11.30 17.95
CA ASN A 303 19.02 -11.65 19.33
C ASN A 303 20.43 -11.15 19.71
N GLU A 304 21.40 -11.24 18.82
CA GLU A 304 22.77 -10.73 19.02
C GLU A 304 22.80 -9.19 19.14
N GLN A 305 21.90 -8.48 18.46
CA GLN A 305 21.82 -7.01 18.47
C GLN A 305 20.88 -6.42 19.52
N GLY A 306 20.30 -7.24 20.40
CA GLY A 306 19.44 -6.78 21.48
C GLY A 306 17.94 -6.75 21.17
N GLY A 307 17.50 -7.52 20.17
CA GLY A 307 16.09 -7.81 19.90
C GLY A 307 15.49 -7.13 18.67
N GLY A 308 16.19 -6.25 17.99
CA GLY A 308 15.72 -5.59 16.76
C GLY A 308 16.78 -5.52 15.67
N TYR A 309 16.35 -5.23 14.44
CA TYR A 309 17.25 -5.10 13.29
C TYR A 309 16.80 -3.96 12.37
N ARG A 310 17.19 -2.72 12.73
CA ARG A 310 16.82 -1.48 12.03
C ARG A 310 17.90 -1.09 11.03
N TRP A 311 18.02 -1.88 9.95
CA TRP A 311 19.08 -1.69 8.97
C TRP A 311 18.80 -0.52 8.01
N VAL A 312 17.55 -0.25 7.66
CA VAL A 312 17.17 0.89 6.82
C VAL A 312 17.53 2.20 7.51
N GLU A 313 17.24 2.30 8.81
CA GLU A 313 17.61 3.47 9.61
C GLU A 313 19.13 3.65 9.71
N ARG A 314 19.88 2.54 9.84
CA ARG A 314 21.33 2.54 9.93
C ARG A 314 22.01 3.04 8.65
N TYR A 315 21.56 2.59 7.47
CA TYR A 315 22.21 2.91 6.18
C TYR A 315 21.68 4.19 5.54
N TYR A 316 20.40 4.51 5.70
CA TYR A 316 19.77 5.66 5.05
C TYR A 316 19.58 6.86 5.98
N GLY A 317 19.85 6.68 7.25
CA GLY A 317 19.89 7.76 8.27
C GLY A 317 18.51 8.22 8.73
N GLU A 318 18.54 8.98 9.81
CA GLU A 318 17.40 9.45 10.59
C GLU A 318 16.45 10.44 9.89
N ARG A 319 16.75 10.89 8.70
CA ARG A 319 15.92 11.86 7.94
C ARG A 319 14.49 11.39 7.71
N TYR A 320 14.25 10.11 7.98
CA TYR A 320 12.99 9.44 7.81
C TYR A 320 11.92 9.84 8.81
N TYR A 321 12.33 10.04 10.03
CA TYR A 321 11.43 10.26 11.16
C TYR A 321 11.52 11.71 11.66
N GLY A 322 11.48 12.70 10.83
CA GLY A 322 11.41 14.12 11.21
C GLY A 322 10.38 14.48 12.31
N VAL A 323 9.96 13.45 13.04
CA VAL A 323 9.03 13.47 14.17
C VAL A 323 9.76 13.27 15.51
N HIS A 324 10.95 12.69 15.51
CA HIS A 324 11.74 12.42 16.73
C HIS A 324 12.76 13.53 16.95
N ASN A 325 12.46 14.42 17.89
CA ASN A 325 13.22 15.65 18.15
C ASN A 325 14.24 15.53 19.28
N SER A 326 14.40 14.36 19.91
CA SER A 326 15.31 14.21 21.03
C SER A 326 16.40 13.16 20.77
N GLU A 327 17.60 13.39 21.30
CA GLU A 327 18.68 12.39 21.33
C GLU A 327 18.28 11.13 22.13
N GLU A 328 17.31 11.26 23.05
CA GLU A 328 16.73 10.13 23.79
C GLU A 328 15.86 9.25 22.90
N ASP A 329 15.00 9.86 22.06
CA ASP A 329 14.17 9.14 21.09
C ASP A 329 15.04 8.35 20.09
N LYS A 330 16.20 8.90 19.69
CA LYS A 330 17.17 8.24 18.82
C LYS A 330 17.83 7.02 19.48
N ARG A 331 18.16 7.11 20.76
CA ARG A 331 18.75 5.99 21.52
C ARG A 331 17.73 4.87 21.77
N ASP A 332 16.47 5.22 21.94
CA ASP A 332 15.39 4.26 22.14
C ASP A 332 15.00 3.55 20.82
N ALA A 333 15.08 4.25 19.68
CA ALA A 333 14.91 3.64 18.37
C ALA A 333 15.96 2.55 18.07
N ILE A 334 17.22 2.76 18.46
CA ILE A 334 18.31 1.78 18.31
C ILE A 334 18.07 0.52 19.17
N LYS A 335 17.35 0.64 20.29
CA LYS A 335 16.97 -0.48 21.16
C LYS A 335 15.60 -1.08 20.83
N SER A 336 14.94 -0.59 19.75
CA SER A 336 13.62 -1.04 19.41
C SER A 336 13.64 -2.50 18.97
N GLN A 337 12.66 -3.29 19.43
CA GLN A 337 12.45 -4.70 19.05
C GLN A 337 11.85 -4.83 17.64
N TYR A 338 12.11 -3.86 16.76
CA TYR A 338 11.56 -3.80 15.42
C TYR A 338 12.59 -4.20 14.37
N ILE A 339 12.09 -4.80 13.29
CA ILE A 339 12.85 -5.30 12.15
C ILE A 339 12.35 -4.57 10.91
N ASP A 340 13.26 -3.97 10.14
CA ASP A 340 12.95 -3.36 8.86
C ASP A 340 12.86 -4.42 7.76
N VAL A 341 11.75 -4.41 7.03
CA VAL A 341 11.48 -5.29 5.89
C VAL A 341 11.13 -4.46 4.68
N LEU A 342 11.73 -4.75 3.54
CA LEU A 342 11.30 -4.21 2.25
C LEU A 342 10.42 -5.21 1.53
N GLU A 343 9.19 -4.83 1.25
CA GLU A 343 8.27 -5.57 0.38
C GLU A 343 8.31 -4.95 -1.01
N PHE A 344 8.97 -5.63 -1.91
CA PHE A 344 9.12 -5.24 -3.31
C PHE A 344 8.04 -5.90 -4.16
N HIS A 345 7.43 -5.13 -5.05
CA HIS A 345 6.51 -5.60 -6.09
C HIS A 345 6.97 -5.05 -7.43
N GLY A 346 7.30 -5.91 -8.36
CA GLY A 346 7.77 -5.47 -9.66
C GLY A 346 8.32 -6.58 -10.54
N PRO A 347 8.83 -6.19 -11.72
CA PRO A 347 9.44 -7.13 -12.66
C PRO A 347 10.77 -7.62 -12.11
N VAL A 348 10.92 -8.95 -12.05
CA VAL A 348 12.17 -9.65 -11.70
C VAL A 348 12.50 -10.61 -12.82
N SER A 349 13.80 -10.77 -13.11
CA SER A 349 14.23 -11.71 -14.14
C SER A 349 13.96 -13.16 -13.74
N GLY A 350 13.61 -14.02 -14.69
CA GLY A 350 13.43 -15.44 -14.42
C GLY A 350 14.73 -16.10 -13.93
N GLU A 351 15.90 -15.61 -14.37
CA GLU A 351 17.20 -16.08 -13.88
C GLU A 351 17.38 -15.84 -12.39
N ASP A 352 17.10 -14.63 -11.90
CA ASP A 352 17.26 -14.28 -10.48
C ASP A 352 16.27 -15.04 -9.58
N LEU A 353 15.04 -15.29 -10.07
CA LEU A 353 14.04 -16.07 -9.35
C LEU A 353 14.44 -17.55 -9.25
N MET A 354 14.98 -18.13 -10.33
CA MET A 354 15.48 -19.50 -10.34
C MET A 354 16.74 -19.66 -9.47
N ASP A 355 17.67 -18.70 -9.55
CA ASP A 355 18.88 -18.68 -8.71
C ASP A 355 18.54 -18.61 -7.21
N TRP A 356 17.47 -17.90 -6.84
CA TRP A 356 16.97 -17.88 -5.48
C TRP A 356 16.32 -19.20 -5.05
N GLY A 357 15.92 -20.04 -6.00
CA GLY A 357 15.34 -21.36 -5.73
C GLY A 357 13.82 -21.43 -5.86
N LEU A 358 13.19 -20.52 -6.60
CA LEU A 358 11.76 -20.59 -6.90
C LEU A 358 11.51 -21.80 -7.82
N ASP A 359 10.78 -22.80 -7.31
CA ASP A 359 10.40 -24.00 -8.06
C ASP A 359 9.19 -23.71 -8.97
N ALA A 360 9.46 -23.10 -10.10
CA ALA A 360 8.47 -22.79 -11.13
C ALA A 360 9.10 -23.00 -12.53
N ASP A 361 8.27 -23.34 -13.51
CA ASP A 361 8.69 -23.45 -14.91
C ASP A 361 8.86 -22.05 -15.52
N LEU A 362 10.01 -21.43 -15.27
CA LEU A 362 10.36 -20.07 -15.66
C LEU A 362 11.33 -20.05 -16.83
N ASP A 363 11.19 -19.06 -17.69
CA ASP A 363 12.17 -18.74 -18.73
C ASP A 363 13.17 -17.70 -18.16
N ALA A 364 14.46 -18.04 -18.13
CA ALA A 364 15.53 -17.19 -17.61
C ALA A 364 15.57 -15.80 -18.25
N GLN A 365 15.18 -15.68 -19.52
CA GLN A 365 15.25 -14.43 -20.29
C GLN A 365 13.98 -13.56 -20.16
N ARG A 366 12.95 -14.03 -19.48
CA ARG A 366 11.70 -13.29 -19.29
C ARG A 366 11.68 -12.59 -17.93
N TYR A 367 10.94 -11.49 -17.87
CA TYR A 367 10.62 -10.81 -16.64
C TYR A 367 9.23 -11.22 -16.17
N TYR A 368 9.11 -11.45 -14.87
CA TYR A 368 7.87 -11.85 -14.21
C TYR A 368 7.53 -10.86 -13.11
N GLU A 369 6.26 -10.51 -12.97
CA GLU A 369 5.80 -9.75 -11.81
C GLU A 369 5.94 -10.62 -10.56
N ALA A 370 6.76 -10.18 -9.63
CA ALA A 370 7.08 -10.90 -8.42
C ALA A 370 6.92 -10.02 -7.17
N THR A 371 6.63 -10.67 -6.05
CA THR A 371 6.66 -10.10 -4.72
C THR A 371 7.85 -10.65 -3.97
N VAL A 372 8.75 -9.77 -3.53
CA VAL A 372 9.98 -10.12 -2.83
C VAL A 372 10.01 -9.42 -1.48
N TRP A 373 10.28 -10.18 -0.41
CA TRP A 373 10.52 -9.62 0.92
C TRP A 373 11.99 -9.73 1.26
N LEU A 374 12.59 -8.59 1.53
CA LEU A 374 14.03 -8.45 1.80
C LEU A 374 14.26 -7.88 3.20
N ILE A 375 15.17 -8.47 3.93
CA ILE A 375 15.70 -7.94 5.19
C ILE A 375 17.21 -7.83 5.05
N ASP A 376 17.70 -6.61 4.90
CA ASP A 376 19.11 -6.28 4.70
C ASP A 376 19.70 -6.97 3.45
N ASP A 377 20.41 -8.06 3.63
CA ASP A 377 21.10 -8.85 2.60
C ASP A 377 20.38 -10.18 2.27
N ILE A 378 19.30 -10.49 2.97
CA ILE A 378 18.63 -11.80 2.89
C ILE A 378 17.21 -11.66 2.36
N VAL A 379 16.90 -12.35 1.28
CA VAL A 379 15.54 -12.52 0.77
C VAL A 379 14.83 -13.61 1.58
N ILE A 380 13.74 -13.24 2.25
CA ILE A 380 12.94 -14.18 3.07
C ILE A 380 11.72 -14.73 2.32
N LYS A 381 11.34 -14.08 1.22
CA LYS A 381 10.21 -14.52 0.38
C LYS A 381 10.44 -14.03 -1.05
N ALA A 382 10.17 -14.90 -2.02
CA ALA A 382 9.98 -14.53 -3.42
C ALA A 382 8.85 -15.38 -4.01
N THR A 383 7.80 -14.71 -4.51
CA THR A 383 6.62 -15.36 -5.10
C THR A 383 6.22 -14.62 -6.36
N LEU A 384 5.68 -15.33 -7.33
CA LEU A 384 5.05 -14.70 -8.48
C LEU A 384 3.75 -14.00 -8.07
N ASN A 385 3.37 -13.00 -8.84
CA ASN A 385 2.07 -12.36 -8.65
C ASN A 385 0.95 -13.28 -9.17
N ASP A 386 0.03 -13.66 -8.29
CA ASP A 386 -1.09 -14.55 -8.60
C ASP A 386 -2.27 -13.86 -9.29
N ASP A 387 -2.27 -12.52 -9.42
CA ASP A 387 -3.35 -11.81 -10.12
C ASP A 387 -3.30 -12.13 -11.62
N PRO A 388 -4.36 -12.72 -12.22
CA PRO A 388 -4.43 -13.02 -13.65
C PRO A 388 -4.22 -11.81 -14.56
N LEU A 389 -4.46 -10.59 -14.05
CA LEU A 389 -4.23 -9.32 -14.74
C LEU A 389 -2.87 -8.70 -14.42
N GLY A 390 -2.04 -9.37 -13.61
CA GLY A 390 -0.72 -8.89 -13.21
C GLY A 390 -0.76 -7.62 -12.35
N ARG A 391 -1.91 -7.28 -11.75
CA ARG A 391 -2.04 -6.05 -10.95
C ARG A 391 -1.46 -6.25 -9.57
N ARG A 392 -0.81 -5.19 -9.08
CA ARG A 392 -0.31 -5.12 -7.70
C ARG A 392 -1.43 -4.68 -6.76
N PRO A 393 -1.44 -5.13 -5.50
CA PRO A 393 -2.50 -4.82 -4.55
C PRO A 393 -2.40 -3.39 -3.98
N TYR A 394 -1.96 -2.42 -4.77
CA TYR A 394 -1.81 -1.03 -4.33
C TYR A 394 -2.62 -0.08 -5.19
N TYR A 395 -3.38 0.79 -4.54
CA TYR A 395 -4.21 1.82 -5.16
C TYR A 395 -3.85 3.18 -4.56
N LYS A 396 -3.60 4.15 -5.43
CA LYS A 396 -3.19 5.50 -5.05
C LYS A 396 -4.33 6.50 -5.28
N ALA A 397 -4.47 7.48 -4.38
CA ALA A 397 -5.16 8.72 -4.67
C ALA A 397 -4.40 9.91 -4.11
N CYS A 398 -4.56 11.07 -4.76
CA CYS A 398 -4.02 12.35 -4.33
C CYS A 398 -5.16 13.33 -4.10
N TYR A 399 -4.96 14.32 -3.21
CA TYR A 399 -5.92 15.41 -3.06
C TYR A 399 -6.04 16.21 -4.37
N GLU A 400 -4.89 16.55 -4.98
CA GLU A 400 -4.81 17.14 -6.31
C GLU A 400 -3.66 16.46 -7.06
N GLU A 401 -3.96 15.86 -8.22
CA GLU A 401 -2.96 15.17 -9.02
C GLU A 401 -2.08 16.14 -9.82
N ILE A 402 -0.80 15.82 -9.91
CA ILE A 402 0.15 16.49 -10.79
C ILE A 402 0.40 15.57 -11.98
N PRO A 403 0.07 15.96 -13.22
CA PRO A 403 0.31 15.12 -14.38
C PRO A 403 1.77 14.70 -14.51
N GLY A 404 2.00 13.39 -14.69
CA GLY A 404 3.34 12.82 -14.84
C GLY A 404 4.14 12.66 -13.55
N GLN A 405 3.51 12.85 -12.36
CA GLN A 405 4.14 12.62 -11.07
C GLN A 405 3.36 11.59 -10.25
N PHE A 406 4.09 10.84 -9.42
CA PHE A 406 3.45 9.90 -8.50
C PHE A 406 2.74 10.63 -7.36
N TRP A 407 3.40 11.60 -6.74
CA TRP A 407 2.87 12.40 -5.65
C TRP A 407 2.21 13.66 -6.16
N GLY A 408 1.00 13.93 -5.71
CA GLY A 408 0.24 15.15 -6.05
C GLY A 408 0.54 16.32 -5.11
N PHE A 409 -0.39 17.27 -5.03
CA PHE A 409 -0.38 18.32 -4.01
C PHE A 409 -1.19 17.89 -2.79
N SER A 410 -0.66 18.18 -1.60
CA SER A 410 -1.38 18.07 -0.33
C SER A 410 -2.20 19.35 -0.09
N ILE A 411 -3.14 19.31 0.86
CA ILE A 411 -3.85 20.51 1.32
C ILE A 411 -2.86 21.58 1.79
N TYR A 412 -1.76 21.17 2.42
CA TYR A 412 -0.71 22.10 2.83
C TYR A 412 -0.04 22.77 1.63
N ASP A 413 0.32 22.01 0.59
CA ASP A 413 0.98 22.59 -0.60
C ASP A 413 0.10 23.69 -1.21
N VAL A 414 -1.22 23.49 -1.28
CA VAL A 414 -2.18 24.47 -1.81
C VAL A 414 -2.35 25.69 -0.89
N LEU A 415 -2.26 25.50 0.41
CA LEU A 415 -2.50 26.58 1.39
C LEU A 415 -1.21 27.16 2.00
N ALA A 416 -0.03 26.72 1.59
CA ALA A 416 1.25 27.07 2.20
C ALA A 416 1.49 28.59 2.29
N ASP A 417 1.20 29.32 1.21
CA ASP A 417 1.38 30.76 1.17
C ASP A 417 0.43 31.49 2.13
N VAL A 418 -0.84 31.11 2.13
CA VAL A 418 -1.85 31.68 3.04
C VAL A 418 -1.49 31.39 4.50
N GLN A 419 -1.06 30.14 4.79
CA GLN A 419 -0.59 29.74 6.11
C GLN A 419 0.65 30.55 6.53
N GLY A 420 1.58 30.80 5.60
CA GLY A 420 2.78 31.59 5.81
C GLY A 420 2.47 33.05 6.17
N VAL A 421 1.59 33.68 5.40
CA VAL A 421 1.14 35.07 5.64
C VAL A 421 0.40 35.19 6.98
N ALA A 422 -0.50 34.27 7.28
CA ALA A 422 -1.23 34.26 8.56
C ALA A 422 -0.30 34.12 9.76
N ASN A 423 0.68 33.21 9.68
CA ASN A 423 1.70 33.04 10.72
C ASN A 423 2.56 34.29 10.91
N ALA A 424 2.94 34.98 9.81
CA ALA A 424 3.71 36.21 9.88
C ALA A 424 2.91 37.35 10.52
N ALA A 425 1.64 37.49 10.15
CA ALA A 425 0.74 38.50 10.72
C ALA A 425 0.54 38.31 12.23
N ILE A 426 0.27 37.08 12.67
CA ILE A 426 0.11 36.76 14.11
C ILE A 426 1.39 37.07 14.87
N ARG A 427 2.56 36.65 14.38
CA ARG A 427 3.86 36.98 15.01
C ARG A 427 4.06 38.48 15.15
N SER A 428 3.77 39.25 14.10
CA SER A 428 3.90 40.71 14.14
C SER A 428 2.99 41.33 15.18
N LEU A 429 1.75 40.85 15.30
CA LEU A 429 0.81 41.34 16.31
C LEU A 429 1.22 41.00 17.75
N VAL A 430 1.85 39.84 17.96
CA VAL A 430 2.31 39.43 19.30
C VAL A 430 3.58 40.17 19.71
N ILE A 431 4.52 40.41 18.80
CA ILE A 431 5.75 41.13 19.07
C ILE A 431 5.50 42.65 19.24
N GLY A 432 4.49 43.21 18.55
CA GLY A 432 4.13 44.63 18.62
C GLY A 432 3.36 45.03 19.88
N ARG A 433 3.12 44.12 20.80
CA ARG A 433 2.56 44.38 22.15
C ARG A 433 3.66 44.38 23.20
#